data_749081e1f045fab6d841a139df686214
#
_entry.id   749081e1f045fab6d841a139df686214
#
_cell.length_a   1.000
_cell.length_b   1.000
_cell.length_c   1.000
_cell.angle_alpha   90.00
_cell.angle_beta   90.00
_cell.angle_gamma   90.00
#
_symmetry.space_group_name_H-M   'P 1'
#
loop_
_entity.id
_entity.type
_entity.pdbx_description
1 polymer ?
#
loop_
_entity_poly.entity_id
_entity_poly.type
_entity_poly.pdbx_seq_one_letter_code
_entity_poly.pdbx_strand_id
1 'polypeptide(L)'
;MIIGIPKETKFKENRVSITPVIVKDLIKQGFQVQVEAGAGLNSYFSDESYKDAGATLTDKNTVYVSDILLKVNAPQPDEVALMKKGGILISFMWAATNPDLVSACEKAGISAFSMDAVPRISRAQKMDALSSQANLAGYKAVIMCADTLGKIFPMMTTAAGTIKPAKVVIFGAGVAGLQAIATAKRLGAMVEVSDIRPETKEQVQSLGGKFIEVKGDDTIKMEGGYVKGVSDEFLKKQQELVGKHVAEADIVITTALIPGRKAPVLVTEEMVKSMKFGAVILDMAVEQGGNVVGSKLNENVNINGVTIIGEGNIPSLLPMNASDLYAKNIQTLLYHLATKEGFKWEMEEEITKGSLIVHNGV
;
A
#
# COMPACT_ATOMS: atom_id res chain seq x y z
N MET A 1 -22.68 15.35 -14.13
CA MET A 1 -21.21 15.38 -14.09
C MET A 1 -20.67 14.12 -14.73
N ILE A 2 -19.59 14.24 -15.50
CA ILE A 2 -18.92 13.15 -16.19
C ILE A 2 -17.71 12.73 -15.36
N ILE A 3 -17.62 11.45 -15.04
CA ILE A 3 -16.48 10.84 -14.35
C ILE A 3 -15.64 10.11 -15.39
N GLY A 4 -14.34 10.42 -15.45
CA GLY A 4 -13.37 9.79 -16.33
C GLY A 4 -12.51 8.79 -15.60
N ILE A 5 -12.31 7.61 -16.18
CA ILE A 5 -11.49 6.52 -15.67
C ILE A 5 -10.46 6.18 -16.73
N PRO A 6 -9.27 6.81 -16.70
CA PRO A 6 -8.21 6.52 -17.63
C PRO A 6 -7.48 5.22 -17.29
N LYS A 7 -6.75 4.70 -18.25
CA LYS A 7 -5.81 3.61 -18.06
C LYS A 7 -4.62 4.08 -17.23
N GLU A 8 -4.18 3.26 -16.29
CA GLU A 8 -2.94 3.52 -15.55
C GLU A 8 -1.71 3.26 -16.44
N THR A 9 -0.76 4.18 -16.39
CA THR A 9 0.43 4.17 -17.25
C THR A 9 1.74 3.91 -16.48
N LYS A 10 1.69 3.94 -15.13
CA LYS A 10 2.86 3.67 -14.29
C LYS A 10 3.37 2.25 -14.52
N PHE A 11 4.68 2.09 -14.61
CA PHE A 11 5.32 0.78 -14.75
C PHE A 11 4.86 -0.20 -13.65
N LYS A 12 4.53 -1.44 -14.02
CA LYS A 12 3.99 -2.48 -13.13
C LYS A 12 2.67 -2.12 -12.44
N GLU A 13 1.91 -1.13 -12.92
CA GLU A 13 0.57 -0.86 -12.40
C GLU A 13 -0.47 -1.66 -13.19
N ASN A 14 -1.15 -2.55 -12.50
CA ASN A 14 -2.20 -3.41 -13.08
C ASN A 14 -3.60 -3.04 -12.55
N ARG A 15 -3.69 -2.17 -11.54
CA ARG A 15 -4.97 -1.75 -10.96
C ARG A 15 -5.69 -0.77 -11.87
N VAL A 16 -6.99 -0.65 -11.66
CA VAL A 16 -7.84 0.40 -12.22
C VAL A 16 -8.57 1.10 -11.07
N SER A 17 -8.83 2.38 -11.21
CA SER A 17 -9.41 3.19 -10.12
C SER A 17 -10.86 2.83 -9.81
N ILE A 18 -11.65 2.40 -10.79
CA ILE A 18 -13.06 2.05 -10.67
C ILE A 18 -13.35 0.74 -11.39
N THR A 19 -14.06 -0.17 -10.72
CA THR A 19 -14.49 -1.45 -11.28
C THR A 19 -15.89 -1.38 -11.89
N PRO A 20 -16.28 -2.32 -12.77
CA PRO A 20 -17.64 -2.34 -13.37
C PRO A 20 -18.78 -2.34 -12.33
N VAL A 21 -18.57 -2.95 -11.17
CA VAL A 21 -19.56 -2.94 -10.08
C VAL A 21 -19.78 -1.53 -9.56
N ILE A 22 -18.70 -0.77 -9.34
CA ILE A 22 -18.77 0.62 -8.87
C ILE A 22 -19.32 1.55 -9.96
N VAL A 23 -19.03 1.30 -11.24
CA VAL A 23 -19.66 2.03 -12.36
C VAL A 23 -21.20 1.97 -12.27
N LYS A 24 -21.77 0.79 -12.02
CA LYS A 24 -23.25 0.65 -11.85
C LYS A 24 -23.78 1.53 -10.73
N ASP A 25 -23.04 1.62 -9.62
CA ASP A 25 -23.44 2.43 -8.47
C ASP A 25 -23.34 3.94 -8.78
N LEU A 26 -22.27 4.36 -9.46
CA LEU A 26 -22.10 5.76 -9.90
C LEU A 26 -23.24 6.21 -10.84
N ILE A 27 -23.61 5.35 -11.80
CA ILE A 27 -24.72 5.63 -12.73
C ILE A 27 -26.06 5.72 -12.00
N LYS A 28 -26.33 4.82 -11.04
CA LYS A 28 -27.52 4.89 -10.18
C LYS A 28 -27.60 6.22 -9.40
N GLN A 29 -26.44 6.78 -9.02
CA GLN A 29 -26.36 8.10 -8.37
C GLN A 29 -26.48 9.27 -9.35
N GLY A 30 -26.63 9.01 -10.66
CA GLY A 30 -26.86 10.00 -11.70
C GLY A 30 -25.60 10.60 -12.32
N PHE A 31 -24.43 9.99 -12.09
CA PHE A 31 -23.21 10.35 -12.82
C PHE A 31 -23.17 9.69 -14.20
N GLN A 32 -22.51 10.35 -15.15
CA GLN A 32 -22.10 9.71 -16.40
C GLN A 32 -20.67 9.20 -16.24
N VAL A 33 -20.38 8.00 -16.75
CA VAL A 33 -19.07 7.39 -16.57
C VAL A 33 -18.45 7.10 -17.93
N GLN A 34 -17.25 7.63 -18.15
CA GLN A 34 -16.39 7.36 -19.31
C GLN A 34 -15.18 6.54 -18.86
N VAL A 35 -14.87 5.49 -19.59
CA VAL A 35 -13.73 4.61 -19.31
C VAL A 35 -12.84 4.56 -20.55
N GLU A 36 -11.54 4.76 -20.38
CA GLU A 36 -10.58 4.56 -21.47
C GLU A 36 -10.57 3.07 -21.86
N ALA A 37 -10.67 2.80 -23.16
CA ALA A 37 -10.65 1.45 -23.69
C ALA A 37 -9.40 0.68 -23.19
N GLY A 38 -9.61 -0.51 -22.64
CA GLY A 38 -8.56 -1.33 -22.08
C GLY A 38 -8.09 -0.93 -20.66
N ALA A 39 -8.71 0.05 -20.00
CA ALA A 39 -8.28 0.49 -18.66
C ALA A 39 -8.35 -0.63 -17.61
N GLY A 40 -9.33 -1.52 -17.69
CA GLY A 40 -9.53 -2.61 -16.72
C GLY A 40 -8.83 -3.93 -17.06
N LEU A 41 -8.22 -4.07 -18.25
CA LEU A 41 -7.74 -5.37 -18.73
C LEU A 41 -6.71 -6.02 -17.81
N ASN A 42 -5.76 -5.25 -17.29
CA ASN A 42 -4.74 -5.77 -16.37
C ASN A 42 -5.33 -6.17 -15.01
N SER A 43 -6.53 -5.69 -14.68
CA SER A 43 -7.30 -6.06 -13.47
C SER A 43 -8.34 -7.14 -13.75
N TYR A 44 -8.30 -7.77 -14.92
CA TYR A 44 -9.25 -8.79 -15.37
C TYR A 44 -10.69 -8.29 -15.55
N PHE A 45 -10.89 -7.00 -15.80
CA PHE A 45 -12.17 -6.40 -16.17
C PHE A 45 -12.15 -6.05 -17.65
N SER A 46 -13.01 -6.72 -18.44
CA SER A 46 -13.10 -6.49 -19.88
C SER A 46 -13.83 -5.18 -20.20
N ASP A 47 -13.56 -4.62 -21.38
CA ASP A 47 -14.28 -3.45 -21.89
C ASP A 47 -15.81 -3.72 -21.97
N GLU A 48 -16.21 -4.94 -22.31
CA GLU A 48 -17.61 -5.34 -22.35
C GLU A 48 -18.26 -5.24 -20.94
N SER A 49 -17.54 -5.68 -19.89
CA SER A 49 -18.07 -5.59 -18.53
C SER A 49 -18.32 -4.14 -18.08
N TYR A 50 -17.53 -3.17 -18.57
CA TYR A 50 -17.77 -1.74 -18.34
C TYR A 50 -18.98 -1.22 -19.13
N LYS A 51 -19.17 -1.65 -20.40
CA LYS A 51 -20.37 -1.32 -21.19
C LYS A 51 -21.64 -1.88 -20.55
N ASP A 52 -21.62 -3.14 -20.11
CA ASP A 52 -22.73 -3.79 -19.42
C ASP A 52 -23.06 -3.11 -18.08
N ALA A 53 -22.07 -2.47 -17.47
CA ALA A 53 -22.24 -1.62 -16.29
C ALA A 53 -22.86 -0.24 -16.61
N GLY A 54 -22.93 0.13 -17.91
CA GLY A 54 -23.48 1.40 -18.41
C GLY A 54 -22.44 2.48 -18.68
N ALA A 55 -21.13 2.19 -18.61
CA ALA A 55 -20.09 3.13 -18.98
C ALA A 55 -19.99 3.32 -20.50
N THR A 56 -19.57 4.52 -20.91
CA THR A 56 -19.15 4.80 -22.28
C THR A 56 -17.64 4.55 -22.42
N LEU A 57 -17.24 3.66 -23.33
CA LEU A 57 -15.83 3.49 -23.67
C LEU A 57 -15.36 4.64 -24.58
N THR A 58 -14.16 5.12 -24.32
CA THR A 58 -13.59 6.26 -25.05
C THR A 58 -12.07 6.14 -25.20
N ASP A 59 -11.46 7.10 -25.88
CA ASP A 59 -10.01 7.23 -26.01
C ASP A 59 -9.42 8.07 -24.86
N LYS A 60 -8.07 8.08 -24.77
CA LYS A 60 -7.32 8.82 -23.75
C LYS A 60 -7.69 10.31 -23.72
N ASN A 61 -7.73 10.99 -24.86
CA ASN A 61 -7.95 12.43 -24.88
C ASN A 61 -9.36 12.79 -24.38
N THR A 62 -10.36 12.01 -24.77
CA THR A 62 -11.74 12.21 -24.36
C THR A 62 -11.93 11.94 -22.86
N VAL A 63 -11.33 10.91 -22.31
CA VAL A 63 -11.47 10.58 -20.87
C VAL A 63 -10.85 11.67 -19.99
N TYR A 64 -9.73 12.28 -20.40
CA TYR A 64 -9.05 13.32 -19.61
C TYR A 64 -9.80 14.66 -19.54
N VAL A 65 -10.72 14.94 -20.45
CA VAL A 65 -11.56 16.17 -20.39
C VAL A 65 -12.85 15.98 -19.60
N SER A 66 -13.01 14.87 -18.88
CA SER A 66 -14.13 14.65 -17.94
C SER A 66 -14.15 15.69 -16.82
N ASP A 67 -15.30 15.83 -16.13
CA ASP A 67 -15.44 16.77 -15.01
C ASP A 67 -14.58 16.35 -13.82
N ILE A 68 -14.58 15.04 -13.52
CA ILE A 68 -13.81 14.43 -12.44
C ILE A 68 -13.03 13.27 -13.03
N LEU A 69 -11.72 13.28 -12.86
CA LEU A 69 -10.82 12.21 -13.24
C LEU A 69 -10.45 11.36 -12.03
N LEU A 70 -10.70 10.06 -12.09
CA LEU A 70 -10.36 9.12 -11.01
C LEU A 70 -9.21 8.22 -11.45
N LYS A 71 -8.08 8.28 -10.72
CA LYS A 71 -6.91 7.44 -10.97
C LYS A 71 -6.47 6.70 -9.70
N VAL A 72 -5.66 5.67 -9.86
CA VAL A 72 -4.95 5.04 -8.75
C VAL A 72 -3.70 5.85 -8.43
N ASN A 73 -2.81 5.99 -9.42
CA ASN A 73 -1.56 6.72 -9.23
C ASN A 73 -1.69 8.18 -9.64
N ALA A 74 -0.80 8.99 -9.11
CA ALA A 74 -0.57 10.35 -9.56
C ALA A 74 -0.35 10.37 -11.08
N PRO A 75 -1.06 11.24 -11.84
CA PRO A 75 -0.79 11.42 -13.26
C PRO A 75 0.59 12.05 -13.47
N GLN A 76 1.19 11.81 -14.64
CA GLN A 76 2.38 12.55 -15.04
C GLN A 76 1.99 13.99 -15.44
N PRO A 77 2.93 14.96 -15.42
CA PRO A 77 2.63 16.35 -15.79
C PRO A 77 2.04 16.52 -17.19
N ASP A 78 2.44 15.70 -18.17
CA ASP A 78 1.88 15.66 -19.51
C ASP A 78 0.43 15.15 -19.53
N GLU A 79 0.08 14.22 -18.65
CA GLU A 79 -1.29 13.75 -18.48
C GLU A 79 -2.18 14.82 -17.83
N VAL A 80 -1.64 15.59 -16.87
CA VAL A 80 -2.34 16.74 -16.27
C VAL A 80 -2.70 17.80 -17.33
N ALA A 81 -1.79 18.04 -18.28
CA ALA A 81 -2.01 18.98 -19.38
C ALA A 81 -3.19 18.62 -20.33
N LEU A 82 -3.63 17.34 -20.32
CA LEU A 82 -4.81 16.90 -21.08
C LEU A 82 -6.13 17.24 -20.35
N MET A 83 -6.08 17.53 -19.06
CA MET A 83 -7.28 17.84 -18.29
C MET A 83 -7.84 19.21 -18.65
N LYS A 84 -9.15 19.34 -18.64
CA LYS A 84 -9.78 20.65 -18.83
C LYS A 84 -9.56 21.55 -17.62
N LYS A 85 -9.42 22.85 -17.87
CA LYS A 85 -9.40 23.86 -16.80
C LYS A 85 -10.67 23.77 -15.95
N GLY A 86 -10.51 23.83 -14.61
CA GLY A 86 -11.59 23.63 -13.65
C GLY A 86 -11.97 22.15 -13.44
N GLY A 87 -11.28 21.21 -14.08
CA GLY A 87 -11.45 19.78 -13.83
C GLY A 87 -10.97 19.38 -12.44
N ILE A 88 -11.43 18.22 -11.98
CA ILE A 88 -11.10 17.68 -10.65
C ILE A 88 -10.36 16.36 -10.82
N LEU A 89 -9.25 16.20 -10.11
CA LEU A 89 -8.47 14.97 -10.02
C LEU A 89 -8.63 14.35 -8.64
N ILE A 90 -8.89 13.05 -8.56
CA ILE A 90 -8.83 12.28 -7.30
C ILE A 90 -7.93 11.06 -7.54
N SER A 91 -6.81 10.97 -6.82
CA SER A 91 -5.85 9.86 -6.92
C SER A 91 -4.91 9.84 -5.71
N PHE A 92 -4.04 8.85 -5.61
CA PHE A 92 -2.83 9.02 -4.80
C PHE A 92 -1.97 10.12 -5.44
N MET A 93 -1.64 11.16 -4.70
CA MET A 93 -0.83 12.28 -5.19
C MET A 93 0.59 12.27 -4.65
N TRP A 94 0.77 11.83 -3.40
CA TRP A 94 2.06 11.90 -2.70
C TRP A 94 2.68 13.29 -2.79
N ALA A 95 1.88 14.33 -2.54
CA ALA A 95 2.18 15.73 -2.81
C ALA A 95 3.52 16.19 -2.22
N ALA A 96 3.86 15.74 -1.00
CA ALA A 96 5.11 16.10 -0.32
C ALA A 96 6.38 15.64 -1.08
N THR A 97 6.27 14.58 -1.89
CA THR A 97 7.38 14.01 -2.67
C THR A 97 7.25 14.26 -4.17
N ASN A 98 6.15 14.87 -4.61
CA ASN A 98 5.84 15.18 -6.01
C ASN A 98 5.51 16.66 -6.24
N PRO A 99 6.41 17.61 -5.89
CA PRO A 99 6.13 19.05 -6.04
C PRO A 99 5.89 19.47 -7.50
N ASP A 100 6.53 18.81 -8.46
CA ASP A 100 6.34 19.07 -9.90
C ASP A 100 4.92 18.76 -10.36
N LEU A 101 4.30 17.70 -9.83
CA LEU A 101 2.90 17.35 -10.09
C LEU A 101 1.96 18.41 -9.50
N VAL A 102 2.20 18.84 -8.26
CA VAL A 102 1.41 19.93 -7.63
C VAL A 102 1.47 21.17 -8.51
N SER A 103 2.67 21.61 -8.92
CA SER A 103 2.86 22.75 -9.81
C SER A 103 2.19 22.57 -11.19
N ALA A 104 2.17 21.35 -11.73
CA ALA A 104 1.46 21.07 -12.97
C ALA A 104 -0.06 21.24 -12.82
N CYS A 105 -0.63 20.76 -11.69
CA CYS A 105 -2.05 20.96 -11.37
C CYS A 105 -2.42 22.45 -11.21
N GLU A 106 -1.58 23.23 -10.51
CA GLU A 106 -1.73 24.68 -10.37
C GLU A 106 -1.76 25.37 -11.73
N LYS A 107 -0.76 25.10 -12.58
CA LYS A 107 -0.67 25.69 -13.93
C LYS A 107 -1.84 25.31 -14.85
N ALA A 108 -2.35 24.09 -14.71
CA ALA A 108 -3.50 23.63 -15.47
C ALA A 108 -4.83 24.21 -14.98
N GLY A 109 -4.84 24.84 -13.78
CA GLY A 109 -6.06 25.39 -13.18
C GLY A 109 -7.07 24.33 -12.80
N ILE A 110 -6.60 23.16 -12.33
CA ILE A 110 -7.44 22.06 -11.84
C ILE A 110 -7.47 22.01 -10.31
N SER A 111 -8.44 21.29 -9.76
CA SER A 111 -8.45 20.94 -8.33
C SER A 111 -8.02 19.50 -8.14
N ALA A 112 -7.18 19.24 -7.15
CA ALA A 112 -6.64 17.91 -6.91
C ALA A 112 -6.87 17.46 -5.46
N PHE A 113 -7.46 16.27 -5.29
CA PHE A 113 -7.68 15.61 -4.01
C PHE A 113 -6.81 14.35 -3.92
N SER A 114 -6.16 14.18 -2.78
CA SER A 114 -5.25 13.06 -2.54
C SER A 114 -5.85 11.99 -1.66
N MET A 115 -5.89 10.75 -2.15
CA MET A 115 -6.31 9.58 -1.38
C MET A 115 -5.35 9.25 -0.24
N ASP A 116 -4.07 9.63 -0.35
CA ASP A 116 -3.06 9.44 0.71
C ASP A 116 -3.11 10.53 1.79
N ALA A 117 -3.81 11.63 1.53
CA ALA A 117 -3.97 12.74 2.47
C ALA A 117 -5.33 12.74 3.21
N VAL A 118 -6.19 11.77 2.95
CA VAL A 118 -7.46 11.60 3.69
C VAL A 118 -7.17 11.45 5.18
N PRO A 119 -7.79 12.27 6.05
CA PRO A 119 -7.51 12.25 7.49
C PRO A 119 -7.92 10.92 8.13
N ARG A 120 -7.11 10.45 9.10
CA ARG A 120 -7.34 9.17 9.79
C ARG A 120 -8.33 9.33 10.96
N ILE A 121 -9.58 9.61 10.64
CA ILE A 121 -10.69 9.75 11.58
C ILE A 121 -11.76 8.68 11.33
N SER A 122 -12.57 8.37 12.35
CA SER A 122 -13.53 7.26 12.30
C SER A 122 -14.50 7.33 11.11
N ARG A 123 -14.99 8.52 10.76
CA ARG A 123 -15.93 8.71 9.63
C ARG A 123 -15.27 8.59 8.25
N ALA A 124 -13.92 8.69 8.16
CA ALA A 124 -13.15 8.53 6.93
C ALA A 124 -12.58 7.10 6.74
N GLN A 125 -12.81 6.16 7.66
CA GLN A 125 -12.22 4.81 7.58
C GLN A 125 -12.52 4.10 6.25
N LYS A 126 -13.71 4.27 5.68
CA LYS A 126 -14.08 3.69 4.38
C LYS A 126 -13.32 4.34 3.20
N MET A 127 -12.72 5.50 3.41
CA MET A 127 -11.91 6.22 2.41
C MET A 127 -10.42 5.88 2.51
N ASP A 128 -9.98 5.15 3.55
CA ASP A 128 -8.56 4.82 3.81
C ASP A 128 -8.04 3.78 2.81
N ALA A 129 -7.62 4.29 1.65
CA ALA A 129 -7.03 3.49 0.59
C ALA A 129 -5.63 2.96 0.96
N LEU A 130 -4.88 3.69 1.80
CA LEU A 130 -3.56 3.23 2.25
C LEU A 130 -3.68 1.94 3.05
N SER A 131 -4.62 1.87 4.00
CA SER A 131 -4.84 0.67 4.80
C SER A 131 -5.38 -0.49 3.96
N SER A 132 -6.30 -0.25 3.04
CA SER A 132 -6.84 -1.32 2.18
C SER A 132 -5.76 -1.95 1.30
N GLN A 133 -4.88 -1.13 0.71
CA GLN A 133 -3.79 -1.61 -0.13
C GLN A 133 -2.67 -2.26 0.70
N ALA A 134 -2.33 -1.70 1.86
CA ALA A 134 -1.34 -2.29 2.77
C ALA A 134 -1.76 -3.67 3.27
N ASN A 135 -3.06 -3.90 3.51
CA ASN A 135 -3.59 -5.21 3.90
C ASN A 135 -3.31 -6.26 2.82
N LEU A 136 -3.64 -5.97 1.56
CA LEU A 136 -3.36 -6.86 0.43
C LEU A 136 -1.85 -7.09 0.24
N ALA A 137 -1.04 -6.04 0.43
CA ALA A 137 0.41 -6.16 0.34
C ALA A 137 0.98 -7.11 1.40
N GLY A 138 0.50 -7.03 2.64
CA GLY A 138 0.91 -7.95 3.72
C GLY A 138 0.57 -9.42 3.42
N TYR A 139 -0.61 -9.67 2.85
CA TYR A 139 -0.98 -11.01 2.38
C TYR A 139 -0.04 -11.50 1.27
N LYS A 140 0.13 -10.67 0.21
CA LYS A 140 0.92 -11.06 -0.96
C LYS A 140 2.39 -11.26 -0.63
N ALA A 141 2.95 -10.45 0.29
CA ALA A 141 4.33 -10.59 0.75
C ALA A 141 4.62 -11.98 1.32
N VAL A 142 3.72 -12.52 2.15
CA VAL A 142 3.87 -13.87 2.70
C VAL A 142 3.82 -14.92 1.60
N ILE A 143 2.90 -14.80 0.64
CA ILE A 143 2.77 -15.75 -0.47
C ILE A 143 4.02 -15.73 -1.37
N MET A 144 4.59 -14.54 -1.64
CA MET A 144 5.83 -14.42 -2.41
C MET A 144 7.01 -15.09 -1.68
N CYS A 145 7.12 -14.86 -0.38
CA CYS A 145 8.14 -15.54 0.43
C CYS A 145 7.93 -17.05 0.44
N ALA A 146 6.68 -17.52 0.53
CA ALA A 146 6.37 -18.96 0.55
C ALA A 146 6.72 -19.64 -0.77
N ASP A 147 6.48 -18.97 -1.89
CA ASP A 147 6.81 -19.46 -3.24
C ASP A 147 8.33 -19.51 -3.48
N THR A 148 9.06 -18.53 -2.94
CA THR A 148 10.52 -18.43 -3.10
C THR A 148 11.29 -19.36 -2.16
N LEU A 149 10.74 -19.63 -0.95
CA LEU A 149 11.40 -20.46 0.06
C LEU A 149 11.37 -21.94 -0.34
N GLY A 150 12.52 -22.59 -0.39
CA GLY A 150 12.65 -24.04 -0.64
C GLY A 150 12.21 -24.93 0.54
N LYS A 151 11.31 -24.46 1.41
CA LYS A 151 10.82 -25.14 2.61
C LYS A 151 9.33 -24.93 2.82
N ILE A 152 8.61 -25.94 3.30
CA ILE A 152 7.19 -25.81 3.65
C ILE A 152 6.99 -24.96 4.90
N PHE A 153 5.83 -24.30 5.00
CA PHE A 153 5.47 -23.47 6.14
C PHE A 153 5.00 -24.26 7.36
N PRO A 154 4.06 -25.23 7.24
CA PRO A 154 3.56 -25.97 8.40
C PRO A 154 4.54 -27.03 8.91
N MET A 155 4.32 -27.46 10.14
CA MET A 155 4.86 -28.73 10.59
C MET A 155 4.22 -29.87 9.82
N MET A 156 5.02 -30.84 9.41
CA MET A 156 4.52 -32.05 8.73
C MET A 156 5.23 -33.29 9.28
N THR A 157 4.45 -34.30 9.62
CA THR A 157 4.97 -35.58 10.07
C THR A 157 4.71 -36.68 9.03
N THR A 158 5.73 -37.39 8.62
CA THR A 158 5.65 -38.51 7.67
C THR A 158 6.31 -39.74 8.29
N ALA A 159 6.20 -40.88 7.63
CA ALA A 159 6.95 -42.11 8.05
C ALA A 159 8.47 -41.88 8.03
N ALA A 160 9.00 -40.96 7.24
CA ALA A 160 10.41 -40.60 7.16
C ALA A 160 10.87 -39.62 8.26
N GLY A 161 9.93 -39.06 9.05
CA GLY A 161 10.24 -38.12 10.12
C GLY A 161 9.38 -36.86 10.11
N THR A 162 9.72 -35.91 11.01
CA THR A 162 9.00 -34.66 11.20
C THR A 162 9.77 -33.48 10.62
N ILE A 163 9.12 -32.71 9.76
CA ILE A 163 9.60 -31.43 9.24
C ILE A 163 9.14 -30.34 10.20
N LYS A 164 10.08 -29.53 10.71
CA LYS A 164 9.77 -28.38 11.57
C LYS A 164 9.14 -27.25 10.74
N PRO A 165 8.21 -26.46 11.31
CA PRO A 165 7.58 -25.35 10.61
C PRO A 165 8.61 -24.26 10.25
N ALA A 166 8.30 -23.45 9.23
CA ALA A 166 9.10 -22.29 8.89
C ALA A 166 9.00 -21.24 10.01
N LYS A 167 10.14 -20.58 10.30
CA LYS A 167 10.23 -19.46 11.22
C LYS A 167 10.20 -18.16 10.43
N VAL A 168 9.20 -17.32 10.69
CA VAL A 168 9.00 -16.02 10.04
C VAL A 168 9.20 -14.91 11.06
N VAL A 169 10.08 -13.96 10.77
CA VAL A 169 10.28 -12.74 11.55
C VAL A 169 9.71 -11.56 10.79
N ILE A 170 8.83 -10.79 11.42
CA ILE A 170 8.19 -9.63 10.82
C ILE A 170 8.61 -8.37 11.56
N PHE A 171 9.09 -7.36 10.83
CA PHE A 171 9.39 -6.03 11.33
C PHE A 171 8.23 -5.09 11.03
N GLY A 172 7.57 -4.62 12.07
CA GLY A 172 6.40 -3.74 12.02
C GLY A 172 5.09 -4.50 12.14
N ALA A 173 4.25 -4.05 13.08
CA ALA A 173 2.90 -4.55 13.35
C ALA A 173 1.83 -3.51 12.96
N GLY A 174 2.05 -2.80 11.84
CA GLY A 174 1.00 -2.00 11.19
C GLY A 174 0.05 -2.87 10.37
N VAL A 175 -0.82 -2.27 9.56
CA VAL A 175 -1.84 -2.99 8.78
C VAL A 175 -1.23 -4.12 7.94
N ALA A 176 -0.15 -3.83 7.20
CA ALA A 176 0.54 -4.84 6.40
C ALA A 176 1.16 -5.95 7.25
N GLY A 177 1.84 -5.57 8.35
CA GLY A 177 2.46 -6.53 9.26
C GLY A 177 1.46 -7.44 9.95
N LEU A 178 0.36 -6.90 10.47
CA LEU A 178 -0.72 -7.69 11.10
C LEU A 178 -1.34 -8.67 10.09
N GLN A 179 -1.55 -8.25 8.85
CA GLN A 179 -2.03 -9.16 7.81
C GLN A 179 -0.99 -10.23 7.45
N ALA A 180 0.29 -9.86 7.40
CA ALA A 180 1.36 -10.82 7.17
C ALA A 180 1.43 -11.88 8.29
N ILE A 181 1.29 -11.46 9.56
CA ILE A 181 1.19 -12.38 10.72
C ILE A 181 0.03 -13.36 10.50
N ALA A 182 -1.18 -12.83 10.26
CA ALA A 182 -2.37 -13.66 10.07
C ALA A 182 -2.22 -14.65 8.92
N THR A 183 -1.61 -14.24 7.81
CA THR A 183 -1.39 -15.09 6.63
C THR A 183 -0.35 -16.15 6.91
N ALA A 184 0.82 -15.80 7.47
CA ALA A 184 1.87 -16.75 7.81
C ALA A 184 1.42 -17.78 8.84
N LYS A 185 0.62 -17.36 9.83
CA LYS A 185 0.00 -18.27 10.82
C LYS A 185 -0.98 -19.24 10.17
N ARG A 186 -1.83 -18.78 9.24
CA ARG A 186 -2.73 -19.67 8.49
C ARG A 186 -1.99 -20.70 7.65
N LEU A 187 -0.81 -20.35 7.13
CA LEU A 187 0.07 -21.31 6.42
C LEU A 187 0.82 -22.24 7.37
N GLY A 188 0.72 -22.06 8.68
CA GLY A 188 1.30 -22.92 9.70
C GLY A 188 2.71 -22.55 10.15
N ALA A 189 3.19 -21.35 9.86
CA ALA A 189 4.49 -20.85 10.30
C ALA A 189 4.54 -20.51 11.80
N MET A 190 5.74 -20.56 12.36
CA MET A 190 6.07 -19.90 13.62
C MET A 190 6.40 -18.44 13.34
N VAL A 191 5.62 -17.51 13.90
CA VAL A 191 5.75 -16.08 13.61
C VAL A 191 6.24 -15.33 14.84
N GLU A 192 7.33 -14.59 14.69
CA GLU A 192 7.88 -13.67 15.67
C GLU A 192 7.86 -12.25 15.09
N VAL A 193 7.59 -11.24 15.93
CA VAL A 193 7.33 -9.88 15.46
C VAL A 193 8.09 -8.88 16.32
N SER A 194 8.76 -7.94 15.65
CA SER A 194 9.40 -6.78 16.27
C SER A 194 8.66 -5.51 15.85
N ASP A 195 8.19 -4.74 16.82
CA ASP A 195 7.68 -3.38 16.63
C ASP A 195 8.18 -2.50 17.79
N ILE A 196 8.43 -1.24 17.50
CA ILE A 196 8.86 -0.27 18.53
C ILE A 196 7.71 0.24 19.41
N ARG A 197 6.47 -0.01 18.99
CA ARG A 197 5.24 0.42 19.68
C ARG A 197 4.75 -0.70 20.60
N PRO A 198 4.82 -0.52 21.92
CA PRO A 198 4.43 -1.58 22.88
C PRO A 198 2.94 -1.95 22.79
N GLU A 199 2.07 -1.02 22.41
CA GLU A 199 0.63 -1.24 22.25
C GLU A 199 0.28 -2.24 21.14
N THR A 200 1.19 -2.52 20.21
CA THR A 200 0.97 -3.52 19.17
C THR A 200 1.11 -4.96 19.67
N LYS A 201 1.68 -5.17 20.86
CA LYS A 201 1.94 -6.49 21.44
C LYS A 201 0.66 -7.34 21.55
N GLU A 202 -0.42 -6.77 22.07
CA GLU A 202 -1.71 -7.48 22.21
C GLU A 202 -2.28 -7.88 20.86
N GLN A 203 -2.19 -7.00 19.85
CA GLN A 203 -2.64 -7.28 18.48
C GLN A 203 -1.86 -8.43 17.85
N VAL A 204 -0.53 -8.45 18.02
CA VAL A 204 0.35 -9.52 17.54
C VAL A 204 -0.02 -10.85 18.20
N GLN A 205 -0.19 -10.86 19.53
CA GLN A 205 -0.52 -12.05 20.29
C GLN A 205 -1.91 -12.59 19.94
N SER A 206 -2.89 -11.72 19.72
CA SER A 206 -4.25 -12.11 19.31
C SER A 206 -4.28 -12.84 17.97
N LEU A 207 -3.32 -12.56 17.07
CA LEU A 207 -3.13 -13.24 15.80
C LEU A 207 -2.25 -14.51 15.91
N GLY A 208 -1.81 -14.87 17.13
CA GLY A 208 -0.97 -16.03 17.40
C GLY A 208 0.52 -15.82 17.08
N GLY A 209 0.95 -14.59 16.89
CA GLY A 209 2.36 -14.21 16.78
C GLY A 209 3.02 -14.07 18.17
N LYS A 210 4.33 -14.26 18.23
CA LYS A 210 5.13 -13.98 19.42
C LYS A 210 5.80 -12.62 19.28
N PHE A 211 5.56 -11.72 20.21
CA PHE A 211 6.21 -10.41 20.23
C PHE A 211 7.64 -10.52 20.77
N ILE A 212 8.62 -9.96 20.06
CA ILE A 212 10.02 -9.86 20.47
C ILE A 212 10.14 -8.63 21.38
N GLU A 213 10.22 -8.86 22.68
CA GLU A 213 10.19 -7.80 23.69
C GLU A 213 11.61 -7.46 24.18
N VAL A 214 12.00 -6.20 24.01
CA VAL A 214 13.20 -5.66 24.67
C VAL A 214 12.78 -5.17 26.06
N LYS A 215 13.32 -5.80 27.10
CA LYS A 215 13.04 -5.39 28.48
C LYS A 215 13.76 -4.08 28.80
N GLY A 216 12.99 -3.08 29.31
CA GLY A 216 13.55 -1.98 30.09
C GLY A 216 13.65 -0.61 29.43
N ASP A 217 12.60 -0.12 28.73
CA ASP A 217 12.51 1.32 28.46
C ASP A 217 11.04 1.81 28.51
N ASP A 218 10.69 2.57 29.59
CA ASP A 218 9.40 3.23 29.74
C ASP A 218 9.38 4.61 29.07
N THR A 219 10.38 4.94 28.23
CA THR A 219 10.60 6.29 27.69
C THR A 219 10.09 6.50 26.27
N ILE A 220 9.41 5.52 25.68
CA ILE A 220 8.89 5.62 24.30
C ILE A 220 7.74 6.62 24.25
N LYS A 221 7.96 7.78 23.59
CA LYS A 221 6.94 8.80 23.37
C LYS A 221 6.28 8.58 21.99
N MET A 222 4.95 8.56 21.98
CA MET A 222 4.13 8.45 20.78
C MET A 222 3.56 9.80 20.40
N GLU A 223 3.62 10.17 19.12
CA GLU A 223 2.94 11.34 18.57
C GLU A 223 2.40 11.04 17.17
N GLY A 224 1.09 11.19 16.96
CA GLY A 224 0.44 10.94 15.69
C GLY A 224 0.51 9.48 15.19
N GLY A 225 0.68 8.51 16.10
CA GLY A 225 0.83 7.08 15.73
C GLY A 225 2.25 6.69 15.30
N TYR A 226 3.22 7.62 15.40
CA TYR A 226 4.64 7.39 15.15
C TYR A 226 5.46 7.62 16.42
N VAL A 227 6.54 6.83 16.58
CA VAL A 227 7.42 6.97 17.73
C VAL A 227 8.31 8.19 17.56
N LYS A 228 8.28 9.11 18.53
CA LYS A 228 9.25 10.19 18.68
C LYS A 228 10.09 9.90 19.94
N GLY A 229 11.40 9.79 19.74
CA GLY A 229 12.36 9.75 20.84
C GLY A 229 12.54 8.38 21.48
N VAL A 230 13.07 7.43 20.72
CA VAL A 230 13.67 6.19 21.26
C VAL A 230 15.13 6.45 21.54
N SER A 231 15.66 6.00 22.67
CA SER A 231 17.09 6.16 22.96
C SER A 231 17.94 5.28 22.03
N ASP A 232 19.13 5.77 21.65
CA ASP A 232 20.08 5.00 20.84
C ASP A 232 20.47 3.67 21.51
N GLU A 233 20.52 3.66 22.85
CA GLU A 233 20.79 2.46 23.63
C GLU A 233 19.68 1.41 23.48
N PHE A 234 18.40 1.84 23.51
CA PHE A 234 17.27 0.94 23.29
C PHE A 234 17.28 0.37 21.88
N LEU A 235 17.50 1.22 20.87
CA LEU A 235 17.59 0.79 19.46
C LEU A 235 18.70 -0.24 19.27
N LYS A 236 19.85 -0.04 19.92
CA LYS A 236 20.97 -0.99 19.86
C LYS A 236 20.63 -2.33 20.51
N LYS A 237 20.04 -2.31 21.72
CA LYS A 237 19.59 -3.53 22.42
C LYS A 237 18.53 -4.27 21.61
N GLN A 238 17.58 -3.53 21.02
CA GLN A 238 16.57 -4.10 20.13
C GLN A 238 17.21 -4.76 18.92
N GLN A 239 18.15 -4.08 18.26
CA GLN A 239 18.86 -4.59 17.09
C GLN A 239 19.65 -5.87 17.41
N GLU A 240 20.35 -5.91 18.55
CA GLU A 240 21.08 -7.10 19.00
C GLU A 240 20.15 -8.28 19.30
N LEU A 241 19.02 -8.02 19.97
CA LEU A 241 18.05 -9.07 20.29
C LEU A 241 17.38 -9.60 19.02
N VAL A 242 16.86 -8.70 18.17
CA VAL A 242 16.18 -9.07 16.94
C VAL A 242 17.13 -9.77 15.97
N GLY A 243 18.42 -9.38 15.94
CA GLY A 243 19.46 -10.04 15.14
C GLY A 243 19.58 -11.52 15.41
N LYS A 244 19.44 -11.98 16.66
CA LYS A 244 19.43 -13.40 17.03
C LYS A 244 18.23 -14.14 16.43
N HIS A 245 17.05 -13.50 16.44
CA HIS A 245 15.85 -14.07 15.85
C HIS A 245 15.92 -14.13 14.32
N VAL A 246 16.54 -13.12 13.69
CA VAL A 246 16.79 -13.05 12.23
C VAL A 246 17.75 -14.17 11.81
N ALA A 247 18.84 -14.42 12.55
CA ALA A 247 19.79 -15.50 12.24
C ALA A 247 19.13 -16.90 12.23
N GLU A 248 18.07 -17.09 13.03
CA GLU A 248 17.31 -18.35 13.06
C GLU A 248 16.12 -18.37 12.09
N ALA A 249 15.79 -17.25 11.45
CA ALA A 249 14.64 -17.14 10.58
C ALA A 249 14.84 -17.89 9.24
N ASP A 250 13.76 -18.44 8.72
CA ASP A 250 13.67 -18.92 7.35
C ASP A 250 13.17 -17.79 6.44
N ILE A 251 12.34 -16.87 6.99
CA ILE A 251 11.79 -15.71 6.29
C ILE A 251 11.88 -14.46 7.17
N VAL A 252 12.20 -13.33 6.55
CA VAL A 252 12.07 -12.00 7.15
C VAL A 252 11.17 -11.13 6.26
N ILE A 253 10.20 -10.43 6.85
CA ILE A 253 9.36 -9.46 6.14
C ILE A 253 9.47 -8.12 6.86
N THR A 254 9.82 -7.05 6.14
CA THR A 254 9.93 -5.70 6.70
C THR A 254 8.83 -4.81 6.16
N THR A 255 8.16 -4.08 7.06
CA THR A 255 6.97 -3.27 6.72
C THR A 255 7.04 -1.83 7.23
N ALA A 256 8.22 -1.36 7.68
CA ALA A 256 8.34 -0.04 8.30
C ALA A 256 8.48 1.05 7.24
N LEU A 257 7.37 1.72 6.98
CA LEU A 257 7.27 2.89 6.11
C LEU A 257 7.00 4.14 6.94
N ILE A 258 7.71 5.23 6.64
CA ILE A 258 7.45 6.56 7.21
C ILE A 258 7.02 7.46 6.06
N PRO A 259 5.77 7.93 6.03
CA PRO A 259 5.29 8.77 4.93
C PRO A 259 6.18 9.99 4.69
N GLY A 260 6.55 10.22 3.42
CA GLY A 260 7.37 11.36 3.00
C GLY A 260 8.84 11.35 3.45
N ARG A 261 9.35 10.22 3.99
CA ARG A 261 10.74 10.08 4.42
C ARG A 261 11.34 8.78 3.91
N LYS A 262 12.68 8.75 3.85
CA LYS A 262 13.41 7.51 3.58
C LYS A 262 13.12 6.47 4.67
N ALA A 263 12.89 5.22 4.26
CA ALA A 263 12.67 4.11 5.18
C ALA A 263 13.88 3.87 6.10
N PRO A 264 13.67 3.53 7.39
CA PRO A 264 14.77 3.20 8.29
C PRO A 264 15.37 1.85 7.91
N VAL A 265 16.69 1.70 8.05
CA VAL A 265 17.35 0.40 7.92
C VAL A 265 17.10 -0.42 9.19
N LEU A 266 16.42 -1.57 9.04
CA LEU A 266 16.07 -2.48 10.12
C LEU A 266 16.86 -3.79 10.07
N VAL A 267 17.23 -4.24 8.87
CA VAL A 267 18.03 -5.44 8.64
C VAL A 267 19.37 -5.03 8.06
N THR A 268 20.41 -5.16 8.87
CA THR A 268 21.77 -4.79 8.48
C THR A 268 22.41 -5.84 7.61
N GLU A 269 23.57 -5.51 7.02
CA GLU A 269 24.34 -6.45 6.22
C GLU A 269 24.80 -7.67 7.05
N GLU A 270 25.19 -7.44 8.32
CA GLU A 270 25.58 -8.50 9.25
C GLU A 270 24.40 -9.42 9.55
N MET A 271 23.20 -8.88 9.73
CA MET A 271 22.00 -9.69 9.92
C MET A 271 21.71 -10.55 8.69
N VAL A 272 21.77 -9.98 7.48
CA VAL A 272 21.59 -10.75 6.23
C VAL A 272 22.62 -11.88 6.15
N LYS A 273 23.89 -11.59 6.41
CA LYS A 273 24.98 -12.60 6.38
C LYS A 273 24.84 -13.68 7.45
N SER A 274 24.14 -13.40 8.56
CA SER A 274 23.93 -14.36 9.65
C SER A 274 22.76 -15.32 9.40
N MET A 275 21.90 -15.02 8.42
CA MET A 275 20.75 -15.87 8.10
C MET A 275 21.18 -17.21 7.49
N LYS A 276 20.26 -18.15 7.56
CA LYS A 276 20.45 -19.49 6.96
C LYS A 276 20.58 -19.39 5.44
N PHE A 277 21.43 -20.24 4.87
CA PHE A 277 21.46 -20.43 3.42
C PHE A 277 20.07 -20.88 2.91
N GLY A 278 19.55 -20.25 1.87
CA GLY A 278 18.21 -20.48 1.34
C GLY A 278 17.09 -19.68 2.04
N ALA A 279 17.44 -18.84 3.03
CA ALA A 279 16.46 -17.94 3.64
C ALA A 279 15.99 -16.84 2.67
N VAL A 280 14.81 -16.28 2.95
CA VAL A 280 14.17 -15.26 2.10
C VAL A 280 13.88 -14.01 2.91
N ILE A 281 14.17 -12.84 2.37
CA ILE A 281 13.77 -11.54 2.90
C ILE A 281 12.86 -10.87 1.90
N LEU A 282 11.75 -10.28 2.33
CA LEU A 282 10.94 -9.39 1.51
C LEU A 282 10.91 -8.00 2.14
N ASP A 283 11.35 -7.01 1.38
CA ASP A 283 11.42 -5.61 1.78
C ASP A 283 10.25 -4.83 1.18
N MET A 284 9.21 -4.59 1.99
CA MET A 284 8.04 -3.82 1.54
C MET A 284 8.30 -2.30 1.48
N ALA A 285 9.44 -1.84 1.99
CA ALA A 285 9.80 -0.43 2.01
C ALA A 285 10.77 -0.03 0.87
N VAL A 286 11.05 -0.94 -0.06
CA VAL A 286 12.08 -0.76 -1.09
C VAL A 286 11.87 0.49 -1.96
N GLU A 287 10.62 0.88 -2.26
CA GLU A 287 10.31 2.12 -3.00
C GLU A 287 10.76 3.40 -2.27
N GLN A 288 10.90 3.35 -0.94
CA GLN A 288 11.34 4.46 -0.10
C GLN A 288 12.77 4.27 0.43
N GLY A 289 13.59 3.54 -0.28
CA GLY A 289 14.99 3.30 0.04
C GLY A 289 15.30 2.05 0.85
N GLY A 290 14.25 1.30 1.23
CA GLY A 290 14.34 -0.03 1.82
C GLY A 290 14.64 -0.08 3.32
N ASN A 291 14.13 -1.13 3.97
CA ASN A 291 14.46 -1.48 5.35
C ASN A 291 15.64 -2.48 5.43
N VAL A 292 16.09 -3.01 4.30
CA VAL A 292 17.08 -4.10 4.22
C VAL A 292 18.29 -3.64 3.43
N VAL A 293 19.48 -3.76 4.00
CA VAL A 293 20.72 -3.45 3.28
C VAL A 293 20.88 -4.40 2.10
N GLY A 294 21.13 -3.82 0.91
CA GLY A 294 21.26 -4.59 -0.33
C GLY A 294 19.95 -4.85 -1.07
N SER A 295 18.80 -4.44 -0.53
CA SER A 295 17.52 -4.47 -1.24
C SER A 295 17.55 -3.53 -2.45
N LYS A 296 17.00 -3.98 -3.60
CA LYS A 296 16.91 -3.19 -4.84
C LYS A 296 15.50 -3.24 -5.40
N LEU A 297 15.00 -2.07 -5.78
CA LEU A 297 13.64 -1.93 -6.32
C LEU A 297 13.43 -2.79 -7.57
N ASN A 298 12.40 -3.60 -7.56
CA ASN A 298 11.99 -4.51 -8.64
C ASN A 298 13.02 -5.59 -9.01
N GLU A 299 13.94 -5.91 -8.09
CA GLU A 299 14.93 -6.97 -8.27
C GLU A 299 14.90 -7.98 -7.11
N ASN A 300 15.24 -9.22 -7.43
CA ASN A 300 15.60 -10.22 -6.43
C ASN A 300 17.13 -10.27 -6.36
N VAL A 301 17.69 -9.92 -5.19
CA VAL A 301 19.13 -9.92 -4.94
C VAL A 301 19.50 -11.13 -4.08
N ASN A 302 20.60 -11.79 -4.40
CA ASN A 302 21.14 -12.88 -3.56
C ASN A 302 22.41 -12.42 -2.85
N ILE A 303 22.42 -12.52 -1.52
CA ILE A 303 23.58 -12.22 -0.67
C ILE A 303 23.86 -13.44 0.21
N ASN A 304 25.00 -14.10 0.03
CA ASN A 304 25.40 -15.30 0.78
C ASN A 304 24.33 -16.42 0.82
N GLY A 305 23.59 -16.60 -0.28
CA GLY A 305 22.53 -17.61 -0.36
C GLY A 305 21.20 -17.16 0.25
N VAL A 306 21.08 -15.91 0.73
CA VAL A 306 19.83 -15.31 1.16
C VAL A 306 19.23 -14.52 -0.01
N THR A 307 17.99 -14.81 -0.36
CA THR A 307 17.27 -14.09 -1.41
C THR A 307 16.52 -12.90 -0.83
N ILE A 308 16.82 -11.68 -1.29
CA ILE A 308 16.14 -10.44 -0.91
C ILE A 308 15.20 -10.05 -2.05
N ILE A 309 13.90 -10.05 -1.79
CA ILE A 309 12.85 -9.65 -2.73
C ILE A 309 12.58 -8.15 -2.53
N GLY A 310 12.90 -7.35 -3.54
CA GLY A 310 12.65 -5.90 -3.57
C GLY A 310 11.51 -5.53 -4.51
N GLU A 311 10.35 -6.19 -4.39
CA GLU A 311 9.19 -5.88 -5.24
C GLU A 311 8.51 -4.61 -4.78
N GLY A 312 8.45 -3.63 -5.68
CA GLY A 312 7.62 -2.43 -5.53
C GLY A 312 6.17 -2.72 -5.90
N ASN A 313 5.27 -1.83 -5.46
CA ASN A 313 3.85 -1.87 -5.81
C ASN A 313 3.17 -3.25 -5.63
N ILE A 314 3.47 -3.92 -4.51
CA ILE A 314 2.95 -5.26 -4.20
C ILE A 314 1.42 -5.39 -4.35
N PRO A 315 0.57 -4.38 -3.97
CA PRO A 315 -0.87 -4.48 -4.18
C PRO A 315 -1.26 -4.70 -5.64
N SER A 316 -0.49 -4.16 -6.59
CA SER A 316 -0.72 -4.33 -8.03
C SER A 316 -0.56 -5.78 -8.52
N LEU A 317 0.07 -6.65 -7.73
CA LEU A 317 0.16 -8.09 -7.99
C LEU A 317 -1.12 -8.86 -7.63
N LEU A 318 -2.11 -8.18 -7.03
CA LEU A 318 -3.46 -8.67 -6.76
C LEU A 318 -4.49 -7.71 -7.39
N PRO A 319 -4.39 -7.43 -8.70
CA PRO A 319 -5.02 -6.26 -9.30
C PRO A 319 -6.55 -6.29 -9.20
N MET A 320 -7.18 -7.45 -9.27
CA MET A 320 -8.64 -7.58 -9.14
C MET A 320 -9.12 -7.10 -7.75
N ASN A 321 -8.55 -7.66 -6.67
CA ASN A 321 -8.95 -7.30 -5.31
C ASN A 321 -8.50 -5.89 -4.93
N ALA A 322 -7.29 -5.49 -5.37
CA ALA A 322 -6.74 -4.17 -5.11
C ALA A 322 -7.58 -3.07 -5.78
N SER A 323 -8.02 -3.29 -7.02
CA SER A 323 -8.92 -2.38 -7.71
C SER A 323 -10.30 -2.33 -7.05
N ASP A 324 -10.87 -3.48 -6.62
CA ASP A 324 -12.18 -3.52 -5.96
C ASP A 324 -12.18 -2.73 -4.64
N LEU A 325 -11.16 -2.92 -3.80
CA LEU A 325 -11.03 -2.17 -2.54
C LEU A 325 -10.76 -0.67 -2.79
N TYR A 326 -9.84 -0.35 -3.69
CA TYR A 326 -9.54 1.02 -4.04
C TYR A 326 -10.75 1.75 -4.61
N ALA A 327 -11.50 1.10 -5.51
CA ALA A 327 -12.72 1.65 -6.11
C ALA A 327 -13.78 2.00 -5.04
N LYS A 328 -13.93 1.19 -4.00
CA LYS A 328 -14.81 1.47 -2.86
C LYS A 328 -14.31 2.64 -2.01
N ASN A 329 -12.99 2.73 -1.80
CA ASN A 329 -12.40 3.84 -1.05
C ASN A 329 -12.63 5.18 -1.78
N ILE A 330 -12.26 5.25 -3.07
CA ILE A 330 -12.39 6.48 -3.86
C ILE A 330 -13.86 6.85 -4.13
N GLN A 331 -14.75 5.86 -4.31
CA GLN A 331 -16.20 6.08 -4.39
C GLN A 331 -16.74 6.75 -3.12
N THR A 332 -16.28 6.30 -1.95
CA THR A 332 -16.73 6.88 -0.67
C THR A 332 -16.28 8.33 -0.55
N LEU A 333 -15.05 8.66 -0.93
CA LEU A 333 -14.57 10.03 -0.97
C LEU A 333 -15.34 10.86 -2.02
N LEU A 334 -15.57 10.32 -3.21
CA LEU A 334 -16.33 10.98 -4.27
C LEU A 334 -17.74 11.35 -3.80
N TYR A 335 -18.46 10.45 -3.14
CA TYR A 335 -19.82 10.73 -2.63
C TYR A 335 -19.83 11.76 -1.50
N HIS A 336 -18.74 11.87 -0.75
CA HIS A 336 -18.55 12.94 0.22
C HIS A 336 -18.40 14.29 -0.50
N LEU A 337 -17.59 14.34 -1.57
CA LEU A 337 -17.23 15.56 -2.28
C LEU A 337 -18.22 16.01 -3.37
N ALA A 338 -19.03 15.10 -3.93
CA ALA A 338 -19.86 15.40 -5.10
C ALA A 338 -21.22 14.72 -5.07
N THR A 339 -22.18 15.33 -5.78
CA THR A 339 -23.48 14.75 -6.15
C THR A 339 -23.69 14.88 -7.68
N LYS A 340 -24.78 14.34 -8.19
CA LYS A 340 -25.14 14.55 -9.61
C LYS A 340 -25.35 16.03 -9.98
N GLU A 341 -25.73 16.86 -9.01
CA GLU A 341 -25.97 18.30 -9.19
C GLU A 341 -24.68 19.12 -9.26
N GLY A 342 -23.61 18.65 -8.61
CA GLY A 342 -22.34 19.36 -8.58
C GLY A 342 -21.38 18.90 -7.50
N PHE A 343 -20.22 19.54 -7.48
CA PHE A 343 -19.19 19.34 -6.49
C PHE A 343 -19.43 20.23 -5.27
N LYS A 344 -19.24 19.65 -4.08
CA LYS A 344 -19.42 20.32 -2.79
C LYS A 344 -18.08 20.92 -2.34
N TRP A 345 -17.98 22.23 -2.34
CA TRP A 345 -16.79 22.95 -1.92
C TRP A 345 -16.87 23.33 -0.43
N GLU A 346 -16.99 22.32 0.45
CA GLU A 346 -17.04 22.52 1.90
C GLU A 346 -15.60 22.61 2.46
N MET A 347 -14.92 23.74 2.19
CA MET A 347 -13.49 23.93 2.41
C MET A 347 -13.05 23.82 3.88
N GLU A 348 -13.95 24.07 4.84
CA GLU A 348 -13.67 23.96 6.26
C GLU A 348 -13.98 22.55 6.83
N GLU A 349 -14.63 21.69 6.04
CA GLU A 349 -14.89 20.32 6.45
C GLU A 349 -13.59 19.51 6.46
N GLU A 350 -13.37 18.75 7.54
CA GLU A 350 -12.08 18.12 7.88
C GLU A 350 -11.57 17.16 6.79
N ILE A 351 -12.46 16.36 6.16
CA ILE A 351 -12.08 15.40 5.11
C ILE A 351 -11.75 16.15 3.82
N THR A 352 -12.60 17.11 3.43
CA THR A 352 -12.38 17.94 2.25
C THR A 352 -11.07 18.70 2.38
N LYS A 353 -10.87 19.41 3.50
CA LYS A 353 -9.66 20.19 3.79
C LYS A 353 -8.40 19.33 3.84
N GLY A 354 -8.50 18.17 4.49
CA GLY A 354 -7.34 17.28 4.64
C GLY A 354 -6.91 16.60 3.34
N SER A 355 -7.85 16.28 2.45
CA SER A 355 -7.57 15.61 1.18
C SER A 355 -7.27 16.56 0.01
N LEU A 356 -7.65 17.84 0.10
CA LEU A 356 -7.42 18.84 -0.93
C LEU A 356 -5.93 19.27 -0.97
N ILE A 357 -5.32 19.15 -2.14
CA ILE A 357 -3.91 19.51 -2.37
C ILE A 357 -3.81 20.81 -3.18
N VAL A 358 -4.64 20.96 -4.21
CA VAL A 358 -4.71 22.14 -5.10
C VAL A 358 -6.17 22.48 -5.31
N HIS A 359 -6.50 23.77 -5.25
CA HIS A 359 -7.85 24.28 -5.54
C HIS A 359 -7.84 25.28 -6.68
N ASN A 360 -8.45 24.91 -7.83
CA ASN A 360 -8.53 25.77 -9.03
C ASN A 360 -7.20 26.38 -9.47
N GLY A 361 -6.10 25.66 -9.29
CA GLY A 361 -4.76 26.12 -9.64
C GLY A 361 -4.08 27.02 -8.58
N VAL A 362 -4.59 26.97 -7.34
CA VAL A 362 -3.98 27.71 -6.20
C VAL A 362 -3.65 26.76 -5.07
#